data_9027a838c179fba5a0779d4134035b8d
#
_entry.id   9027a838c179fba5a0779d4134035b8d
#
_cell.length_a   1.000
_cell.length_b   1.000
_cell.length_c   1.000
_cell.angle_alpha   90.00
_cell.angle_beta   90.00
_cell.angle_gamma   90.00
#
_symmetry.space_group_name_H-M   'P 1'
#
loop_
_entity.id
_entity.type
_entity.pdbx_description
1 polymer ?
#
loop_
_entity_poly.entity_id
_entity_poly.type
_entity_poly.pdbx_seq_one_letter_code
_entity_poly.pdbx_strand_id
1 'polypeptide(L)'
;GYRALLDPEAVGRPLSAFIEISPLDPRQPDDAPELLESIAAIEACHSVAGDAAYMLFVRVGSPRELEALVTEIRQTASVSTRTTVVLQTFYEHRPMLELPAED
;
A
#
# COMPACT_ATOMS: atom_id res chain seq x y z
N GLY A 1 -10.26 18.55 3.16
CA GLY A 1 -10.04 17.57 3.74
C GLY A 1 -10.22 17.26 5.15
N TYR A 2 -11.25 17.21 5.58
CA TYR A 2 -11.53 16.88 6.72
C TYR A 2 -11.47 15.53 6.99
N ARG A 3 -11.03 14.76 6.10
CA ARG A 3 -10.85 13.47 6.36
C ARG A 3 -9.80 13.26 7.34
N ALA A 4 -8.96 14.16 7.51
CA ALA A 4 -7.94 14.04 8.54
C ALA A 4 -8.52 13.98 9.93
N LEU A 5 -9.68 14.55 10.11
CA LEU A 5 -10.23 14.55 11.41
C LEU A 5 -10.89 13.26 11.74
N LEU A 6 -11.37 12.54 10.79
CA LEU A 6 -12.00 11.31 11.02
C LEU A 6 -11.33 10.33 10.16
N ASP A 7 -10.31 9.72 10.64
CA ASP A 7 -9.58 8.76 9.88
C ASP A 7 -10.18 7.40 10.16
N PRO A 8 -11.07 6.90 9.35
CA PRO A 8 -11.70 5.62 9.62
C PRO A 8 -10.73 4.47 9.65
N GLU A 9 -9.60 4.61 8.95
CA GLU A 9 -8.63 3.55 8.96
C GLU A 9 -7.98 3.43 10.32
N ALA A 10 -7.83 4.54 11.00
CA ALA A 10 -7.22 4.48 12.32
C ALA A 10 -8.15 3.84 13.33
N VAL A 11 -9.44 3.85 13.09
CA VAL A 11 -10.38 3.32 14.04
C VAL A 11 -10.61 1.86 13.84
N GLY A 12 -10.44 1.17 12.99
CA GLY A 12 -10.67 -0.25 12.85
C GLY A 12 -9.55 -0.97 12.17
N ARG A 13 -8.51 -0.24 11.79
CA ARG A 13 -7.44 -0.82 11.01
C ARG A 13 -6.10 -0.31 11.50
N PRO A 14 -5.70 -0.76 12.68
CA PRO A 14 -4.45 -0.26 13.28
C PRO A 14 -3.18 -0.77 12.65
N LEU A 15 -3.26 -1.82 11.85
CA LEU A 15 -2.06 -2.42 11.31
C LEU A 15 -1.85 -1.99 9.87
N SER A 16 -0.71 -1.39 9.58
CA SER A 16 -0.40 -1.00 8.22
C SER A 16 0.88 -1.66 7.75
N ALA A 17 1.03 -1.78 6.45
CA ALA A 17 2.18 -2.44 5.87
C ALA A 17 2.42 -1.93 4.45
N PHE A 18 3.67 -2.03 4.03
CA PHE A 18 4.03 -1.81 2.64
C PHE A 18 4.23 -3.19 2.00
N ILE A 19 3.71 -3.37 0.81
CA ILE A 19 3.83 -4.64 0.11
C ILE A 19 4.41 -4.36 -1.27
N GLU A 20 5.62 -4.88 -1.50
CA GLU A 20 6.22 -4.80 -2.82
C GLU A 20 5.71 -5.96 -3.63
N ILE A 21 5.32 -5.72 -4.86
CA ILE A 21 4.83 -6.80 -5.72
C ILE A 21 5.59 -6.82 -7.03
N SER A 22 5.82 -8.02 -7.53
CA SER A 22 6.50 -8.24 -8.80
C SER A 22 5.80 -9.37 -9.53
N PRO A 23 5.71 -9.31 -10.86
CA PRO A 23 5.02 -10.36 -11.60
C PRO A 23 5.72 -11.69 -11.43
N LEU A 24 4.95 -12.77 -11.37
CA LEU A 24 5.52 -14.10 -11.29
C LEU A 24 6.17 -14.48 -12.60
N ASP A 25 5.64 -14.01 -13.72
CA ASP A 25 6.17 -14.30 -15.04
C ASP A 25 6.41 -12.96 -15.73
N PRO A 26 7.63 -12.69 -16.16
CA PRO A 26 7.90 -11.39 -16.82
C PRO A 26 7.11 -11.17 -18.10
N ARG A 27 6.50 -12.21 -18.64
CA ARG A 27 5.72 -12.07 -19.86
C ARG A 27 4.26 -11.75 -19.61
N GLN A 28 3.81 -11.78 -18.35
CA GLN A 28 2.41 -11.50 -18.09
C GLN A 28 2.12 -10.01 -18.26
N PRO A 29 0.86 -9.64 -18.51
CA PRO A 29 0.52 -8.23 -18.69
C PRO A 29 0.86 -7.39 -17.46
N ASP A 30 1.16 -6.13 -17.70
CA ASP A 30 1.51 -5.22 -16.61
C ASP A 30 0.25 -4.50 -16.16
N ASP A 31 -0.66 -5.23 -15.55
CA ASP A 31 -1.99 -4.74 -15.22
C ASP A 31 -2.34 -4.91 -13.74
N ALA A 32 -1.34 -5.10 -12.88
CA ALA A 32 -1.61 -5.30 -11.46
C ALA A 32 -2.44 -4.17 -10.84
N PRO A 33 -2.18 -2.89 -11.11
CA PRO A 33 -3.00 -1.86 -10.49
C PRO A 33 -4.47 -2.00 -10.81
N GLU A 34 -4.81 -2.33 -12.04
CA GLU A 34 -6.20 -2.51 -12.42
C GLU A 34 -6.82 -3.71 -11.74
N LEU A 35 -6.07 -4.80 -11.63
CA LEU A 35 -6.60 -6.01 -11.02
C LEU A 35 -6.83 -5.83 -9.53
N LEU A 36 -6.03 -4.98 -8.88
CA LEU A 36 -6.11 -4.81 -7.43
C LEU A 36 -6.97 -3.64 -7.01
N GLU A 37 -7.50 -2.88 -7.96
CA GLU A 37 -8.16 -1.62 -7.66
C GLU A 37 -9.35 -1.77 -6.74
N SER A 38 -10.06 -2.88 -6.81
CA SER A 38 -11.26 -3.07 -6.01
C SER A 38 -11.00 -3.54 -4.58
N ILE A 39 -9.76 -3.80 -4.22
CA ILE A 39 -9.45 -4.29 -2.87
C ILE A 39 -9.31 -3.09 -1.95
N ALA A 40 -10.33 -2.89 -1.10
CA ALA A 40 -10.42 -1.67 -0.30
C ALA A 40 -9.29 -1.50 0.70
N ALA A 41 -8.70 -2.59 1.17
CA ALA A 41 -7.61 -2.49 2.14
C ALA A 41 -6.34 -1.91 1.53
N ILE A 42 -6.24 -1.85 0.21
CA ILE A 42 -5.09 -1.25 -0.45
C ILE A 42 -5.37 0.24 -0.59
N GLU A 43 -4.68 1.04 0.20
CA GLU A 43 -4.89 2.48 0.20
C GLU A 43 -4.09 3.18 -0.89
N ALA A 44 -3.00 2.61 -1.31
CA ALA A 44 -2.16 3.25 -2.32
C ALA A 44 -1.44 2.20 -3.14
N CYS A 45 -1.23 2.50 -4.40
CA CYS A 45 -0.49 1.63 -5.31
C CYS A 45 0.43 2.53 -6.13
N HIS A 46 1.73 2.32 -5.99
CA HIS A 46 2.71 3.16 -6.65
C HIS A 46 3.57 2.34 -7.59
N SER A 47 3.82 2.87 -8.76
CA SER A 47 4.86 2.33 -9.62
C SER A 47 6.18 2.83 -9.08
N VAL A 48 7.14 1.95 -8.91
CA VAL A 48 8.40 2.34 -8.28
C VAL A 48 9.58 1.93 -9.15
N ALA A 49 10.65 2.66 -8.98
CA ALA A 49 11.91 2.33 -9.62
C ALA A 49 12.76 1.58 -8.60
N GLY A 50 12.79 0.28 -8.70
CA GLY A 50 13.51 -0.55 -7.75
C GLY A 50 13.41 -1.99 -8.21
N ASP A 51 13.55 -2.91 -7.26
CA ASP A 51 13.50 -4.31 -7.59
C ASP A 51 12.08 -4.78 -7.87
N ALA A 52 11.11 -4.15 -7.26
CA ALA A 52 9.72 -4.53 -7.43
C ALA A 52 9.07 -3.68 -8.51
N ALA A 53 7.96 -4.15 -9.05
CA ALA A 53 7.23 -3.39 -10.05
C ALA A 53 6.37 -2.32 -9.41
N TYR A 54 5.73 -2.66 -8.29
CA TYR A 54 4.83 -1.73 -7.61
C TYR A 54 4.99 -1.84 -6.12
N MET A 55 4.65 -0.78 -5.42
CA MET A 55 4.65 -0.76 -3.96
C MET A 55 3.25 -0.40 -3.51
N LEU A 56 2.66 -1.22 -2.66
CA LEU A 56 1.33 -0.99 -2.14
C LEU A 56 1.42 -0.54 -0.69
N PHE A 57 0.47 0.30 -0.26
CA PHE A 57 0.32 0.60 1.15
C PHE A 57 -1.06 0.12 1.56
N VAL A 58 -1.12 -0.68 2.63
CA VAL A 58 -2.35 -1.34 3.03
C VAL A 58 -2.60 -1.11 4.51
N ARG A 59 -3.87 -1.17 4.91
CA ARG A 59 -4.27 -1.12 6.30
C ARG A 59 -5.28 -2.21 6.58
N VAL A 60 -5.08 -2.90 7.68
CA VAL A 60 -5.97 -4.00 8.07
C VAL A 60 -6.15 -3.96 9.58
N GLY A 61 -7.07 -4.77 10.07
CA GLY A 61 -7.39 -4.79 11.48
C GLY A 61 -6.52 -5.70 12.32
N SER A 62 -5.84 -6.66 11.71
CA SER A 62 -5.11 -7.66 12.47
C SER A 62 -4.08 -8.34 11.59
N PRO A 63 -3.10 -9.01 12.20
CA PRO A 63 -2.14 -9.79 11.41
C PRO A 63 -2.80 -10.88 10.57
N ARG A 64 -3.88 -11.47 11.08
CA ARG A 64 -4.59 -12.49 10.32
C ARG A 64 -5.20 -11.87 9.06
N GLU A 65 -5.74 -10.66 9.16
CA GLU A 65 -6.28 -10.00 7.99
C GLU A 65 -5.18 -9.63 7.01
N LEU A 66 -3.99 -9.30 7.51
CA LEU A 66 -2.88 -9.03 6.64
C LEU A 66 -2.49 -10.26 5.84
N GLU A 67 -2.45 -11.41 6.51
CA GLU A 67 -2.11 -12.64 5.83
C GLU A 67 -3.13 -12.96 4.73
N ALA A 68 -4.41 -12.79 5.04
CA ALA A 68 -5.45 -13.03 4.05
C ALA A 68 -5.33 -12.06 2.88
N LEU A 69 -5.01 -10.80 3.16
CA LEU A 69 -4.86 -9.80 2.11
C LEU A 69 -3.67 -10.13 1.21
N VAL A 70 -2.56 -10.55 1.79
CA VAL A 70 -1.39 -10.90 0.99
C VAL A 70 -1.71 -12.07 0.07
N THR A 71 -2.44 -13.06 0.57
CA THR A 71 -2.85 -14.19 -0.27
C THR A 71 -3.76 -13.72 -1.41
N GLU A 72 -4.70 -12.83 -1.09
CA GLU A 72 -5.61 -12.33 -2.11
C GLU A 72 -4.85 -11.55 -3.19
N ILE A 73 -3.90 -10.74 -2.78
CA ILE A 73 -3.09 -9.97 -3.73
C ILE A 73 -2.32 -10.92 -4.65
N ARG A 74 -1.68 -11.94 -4.06
CA ARG A 74 -0.90 -12.85 -4.88
C ARG A 74 -1.77 -13.58 -5.90
N GLN A 75 -2.95 -13.98 -5.50
CA GLN A 75 -3.82 -14.73 -6.39
C GLN A 75 -4.48 -13.83 -7.42
N THR A 76 -4.90 -12.64 -7.03
CA THR A 76 -5.63 -11.76 -7.92
C THR A 76 -4.73 -11.19 -9.02
N ALA A 77 -3.51 -10.83 -8.68
CA ALA A 77 -2.62 -10.17 -9.63
C ALA A 77 -1.49 -11.07 -10.15
N SER A 78 -1.40 -12.30 -9.67
CA SER A 78 -0.35 -13.25 -10.08
C SER A 78 1.02 -12.66 -9.85
N VAL A 79 1.26 -12.25 -8.60
CA VAL A 79 2.51 -11.59 -8.23
C VAL A 79 3.15 -12.29 -7.05
N SER A 80 4.45 -12.08 -6.91
CA SER A 80 5.13 -12.37 -5.66
C SER A 80 5.07 -11.13 -4.80
N THR A 81 5.15 -11.31 -3.48
CA THR A 81 4.97 -10.22 -2.55
C THR A 81 6.09 -10.20 -1.53
N ARG A 82 6.42 -9.00 -1.06
CA ARG A 82 7.37 -8.81 0.01
C ARG A 82 6.77 -7.76 0.94
N THR A 83 6.42 -8.17 2.13
CA THR A 83 5.65 -7.35 3.05
C THR A 83 6.54 -6.80 4.15
N THR A 84 6.41 -5.51 4.41
CA THR A 84 7.11 -4.84 5.51
C THR A 84 6.05 -4.20 6.39
N VAL A 85 5.95 -4.66 7.62
CA VAL A 85 4.93 -4.17 8.55
C VAL A 85 5.44 -2.92 9.24
N VAL A 86 4.56 -1.91 9.32
CA VAL A 86 4.90 -0.69 10.03
C VAL A 86 4.75 -0.94 11.52
N LEU A 87 5.81 -0.73 12.28
CA LEU A 87 5.75 -0.92 13.72
C LEU A 87 5.27 0.34 14.42
N GLN A 88 5.71 1.49 13.96
CA GLN A 88 5.36 2.73 14.60
C GLN A 88 5.53 3.85 13.60
N THR A 89 4.55 4.73 13.51
CA THR A 89 4.62 5.88 12.64
C THR A 89 4.88 7.10 13.50
N PHE A 90 5.97 7.79 13.22
CA PHE A 90 6.32 8.97 13.98
C PHE A 90 5.63 10.21 13.46
N TYR A 91 5.42 10.31 12.16
CA TYR A 91 4.62 11.37 11.57
C TYR A 91 4.26 10.97 10.15
N GLU A 92 3.17 11.47 9.67
CA GLU A 92 2.76 11.25 8.29
C GLU A 92 1.71 12.30 7.94
N HIS A 93 1.48 12.47 6.65
CA HIS A 93 0.50 13.41 6.15
C HIS A 93 0.75 14.83 6.69
N ARG A 94 2.02 15.15 6.89
CA ARG A 94 2.36 16.48 7.38
C ARG A 94 2.06 17.48 6.29
N PRO A 95 1.50 18.64 6.66
CA PRO A 95 1.25 19.65 5.64
C PRO A 95 2.57 20.11 5.03
N MET A 96 2.52 20.36 3.73
CA MET A 96 3.70 20.84 3.06
C MET A 96 3.96 22.26 3.54
N LEU A 97 5.18 22.49 4.02
CA LEU A 97 5.54 23.81 4.46
C LEU A 97 5.86 24.66 3.25
N GLU A 98 5.50 25.95 3.35
CA GLU A 98 5.83 26.85 2.27
C GLU A 98 7.31 27.16 2.37
N LEU A 99 8.03 26.89 1.29
CA LEU A 99 9.45 27.10 1.28
C LEU A 99 9.77 28.48 0.73
N PRO A 100 10.89 29.07 1.15
CA PRO A 100 11.30 30.35 0.56
C PRO A 100 11.52 30.20 -0.93
N ALA A 101 11.32 31.27 -1.63
CA ALA A 101 11.50 31.23 -3.06
C ALA A 101 12.93 30.85 -3.40
N GLU A 102 13.07 30.03 -4.41
CA GLU A 102 14.38 29.65 -4.84
C GLU A 102 14.91 30.74 -5.73
N ASP A 103 16.15 31.04 -5.63
CA ASP A 103 16.66 32.10 -6.45
C ASP A 103 17.56 31.67 -7.51
#